data_2d51e619cc8c004484085a1c568e255f
#
_entry.id   2d51e619cc8c004484085a1c568e255f
#
_cell.length_a   1.000
_cell.length_b   1.000
_cell.length_c   1.000
_cell.angle_alpha   90.00
_cell.angle_beta   90.00
_cell.angle_gamma   90.00
#
_symmetry.space_group_name_H-M   'P 1'
#
loop_
_entity.id
_entity.type
_entity.pdbx_description
1 polymer ?
#
loop_
_entity_poly.entity_id
_entity_poly.type
_entity_poly.pdbx_seq_one_letter_code
_entity_poly.pdbx_strand_id
1 'polypeptide(L)'
;MNEGTKRAESATAPRNAPGHEWQERAETLIRRETFVSPPFRWEPLHGDGSDRTFYRLLTSETTFVLLWSPPADNHSPNENDSYVYMGRHLERHGIPVPEIFGYWRDEGLVLLEDLGSVHLQDVVHTGSAPQVEGLYKQAADVLIRIQVQASEGLDTGQCFDTPLYSPDFVMERELRYFYQSFVRDALGVKIAWDQVEDEFSLLAERAARVEEPSFFLHRDFQSRNLMVKEGRLYVIDFQGSRKGPSQYDLAALLLDPYVQLPEPLA
;
A
#
# COMPACT_ATOMS: atom_id res chain seq x y z
N MET A 1 -5.63 -22.84 42.54
CA MET A 1 -6.86 -22.37 41.93
C MET A 1 -6.74 -20.87 41.86
N ASN A 2 -6.45 -20.33 40.72
CA ASN A 2 -6.60 -18.91 40.40
C ASN A 2 -6.76 -18.77 38.90
N GLU A 3 -8.00 -18.69 38.48
CA GLU A 3 -8.39 -18.51 37.09
C GLU A 3 -8.14 -17.06 36.70
N GLY A 4 -7.12 -16.86 35.90
CA GLY A 4 -6.85 -15.60 35.24
C GLY A 4 -7.72 -15.43 33.99
N THR A 5 -8.86 -14.78 34.17
CA THR A 5 -9.76 -14.35 33.09
C THR A 5 -9.01 -13.38 32.17
N LYS A 6 -8.59 -13.83 30.99
CA LYS A 6 -8.15 -12.92 29.92
C LYS A 6 -9.37 -12.10 29.49
N ARG A 7 -9.38 -10.84 29.85
CA ARG A 7 -10.27 -9.84 29.24
C ARG A 7 -9.93 -9.74 27.77
N ALA A 8 -10.93 -10.02 26.94
CA ALA A 8 -10.90 -9.65 25.52
C ALA A 8 -10.73 -8.13 25.44
N GLU A 9 -9.63 -7.66 24.89
CA GLU A 9 -9.47 -6.25 24.52
C GLU A 9 -10.55 -5.93 23.48
N SER A 10 -11.46 -5.05 23.86
CA SER A 10 -12.42 -4.47 22.94
C SER A 10 -11.66 -3.66 21.91
N ALA A 11 -11.68 -4.11 20.65
CA ALA A 11 -11.16 -3.36 19.53
C ALA A 11 -11.81 -1.96 19.53
N THR A 12 -11.06 -0.94 19.87
CA THR A 12 -11.50 0.45 19.76
C THR A 12 -11.68 0.76 18.28
N ALA A 13 -12.87 1.23 17.92
CA ALA A 13 -13.18 1.69 16.57
C ALA A 13 -12.12 2.73 16.10
N PRO A 14 -11.73 2.74 14.82
CA PRO A 14 -10.79 3.73 14.29
C PRO A 14 -11.28 5.15 14.60
N ARG A 15 -10.34 6.07 14.87
CA ARG A 15 -10.64 7.45 15.30
C ARG A 15 -11.55 8.24 14.36
N ASN A 16 -11.62 7.85 13.09
CA ASN A 16 -12.44 8.46 12.03
C ASN A 16 -13.50 7.50 11.49
N ALA A 17 -13.92 6.48 12.27
CA ALA A 17 -14.95 5.55 11.80
C ALA A 17 -16.22 6.32 11.43
N PRO A 18 -16.73 6.17 10.21
CA PRO A 18 -17.99 6.78 9.81
C PRO A 18 -19.15 6.23 10.64
N GLY A 19 -20.14 7.08 10.94
CA GLY A 19 -21.31 6.70 11.74
C GLY A 19 -22.21 5.66 11.06
N HIS A 20 -23.20 5.18 11.78
CA HIS A 20 -24.13 4.12 11.31
C HIS A 20 -24.84 4.48 9.98
N GLU A 21 -25.21 5.73 9.78
CA GLU A 21 -25.84 6.23 8.55
C GLU A 21 -24.96 6.00 7.29
N TRP A 22 -23.66 6.10 7.45
CA TRP A 22 -22.73 5.85 6.34
C TRP A 22 -22.73 4.37 5.93
N GLN A 23 -22.78 3.45 6.90
CA GLN A 23 -22.85 2.01 6.59
C GLN A 23 -24.11 1.66 5.80
N GLU A 24 -25.27 2.21 6.18
CA GLU A 24 -26.53 2.01 5.46
C GLU A 24 -26.46 2.55 4.01
N ARG A 25 -25.81 3.70 3.82
CA ARG A 25 -25.58 4.26 2.47
C ARG A 25 -24.66 3.37 1.65
N ALA A 26 -23.54 2.92 2.22
CA ALA A 26 -22.62 2.02 1.57
C ALA A 26 -23.28 0.70 1.17
N GLU A 27 -24.05 0.08 2.06
CA GLU A 27 -24.81 -1.14 1.76
C GLU A 27 -25.84 -0.93 0.63
N THR A 28 -26.49 0.23 0.61
CA THR A 28 -27.46 0.58 -0.45
C THR A 28 -26.76 0.70 -1.81
N LEU A 29 -25.60 1.35 -1.86
CA LEU A 29 -24.81 1.50 -3.09
C LEU A 29 -24.29 0.14 -3.58
N ILE A 30 -23.68 -0.64 -2.68
CA ILE A 30 -23.17 -1.98 -3.00
C ILE A 30 -24.28 -2.86 -3.58
N ARG A 31 -25.44 -2.90 -2.92
CA ARG A 31 -26.59 -3.69 -3.36
C ARG A 31 -27.14 -3.26 -4.71
N ARG A 32 -27.16 -1.96 -4.99
CA ARG A 32 -27.71 -1.39 -6.22
C ARG A 32 -26.81 -1.55 -7.43
N GLU A 33 -25.50 -1.43 -7.21
CA GLU A 33 -24.52 -1.23 -8.28
C GLU A 33 -23.56 -2.40 -8.48
N THR A 34 -23.64 -3.40 -7.59
CA THR A 34 -22.85 -4.63 -7.71
C THR A 34 -23.73 -5.87 -7.61
N PHE A 35 -23.14 -7.05 -7.82
CA PHE A 35 -23.80 -8.34 -7.63
C PHE A 35 -23.80 -8.80 -6.16
N VAL A 36 -23.20 -8.02 -5.25
CA VAL A 36 -23.02 -8.38 -3.84
C VAL A 36 -24.32 -8.16 -3.06
N SER A 37 -24.82 -9.20 -2.40
CA SER A 37 -26.11 -9.22 -1.72
C SER A 37 -26.00 -9.37 -0.20
N PRO A 38 -26.93 -8.77 0.59
CA PRO A 38 -26.98 -8.94 2.04
C PRO A 38 -27.31 -10.40 2.44
N PRO A 39 -27.14 -10.78 3.73
CA PRO A 39 -26.76 -9.90 4.84
C PRO A 39 -25.28 -9.51 4.83
N PHE A 40 -24.98 -8.29 5.31
CA PHE A 40 -23.63 -7.81 5.48
C PHE A 40 -23.25 -7.78 6.95
N ARG A 41 -22.06 -8.31 7.29
CA ARG A 41 -21.42 -8.13 8.59
C ARG A 41 -20.10 -7.40 8.37
N TRP A 42 -19.86 -6.38 9.16
CA TRP A 42 -18.71 -5.50 9.06
C TRP A 42 -17.68 -5.85 10.12
N GLU A 43 -16.44 -6.06 9.71
CA GLU A 43 -15.31 -6.26 10.60
C GLU A 43 -14.24 -5.20 10.27
N PRO A 44 -13.86 -4.33 11.24
CA PRO A 44 -12.82 -3.34 11.00
C PRO A 44 -11.49 -4.04 10.75
N LEU A 45 -10.75 -3.58 9.74
CA LEU A 45 -9.39 -3.97 9.48
C LEU A 45 -8.45 -2.84 9.96
N HIS A 46 -7.37 -3.21 10.62
CA HIS A 46 -6.37 -2.25 11.05
C HIS A 46 -5.41 -1.98 9.89
N GLY A 47 -5.34 -0.73 9.46
CA GLY A 47 -4.35 -0.25 8.50
C GLY A 47 -3.24 0.51 9.21
N ASP A 48 -2.03 0.42 8.74
CA ASP A 48 -0.89 1.16 9.27
C ASP A 48 -0.78 2.55 8.62
N GLY A 49 -0.92 3.62 9.44
CA GLY A 49 -0.44 4.95 9.10
C GLY A 49 -1.22 5.79 8.07
N SER A 50 -2.40 5.38 7.65
CA SER A 50 -3.25 6.12 6.70
C SER A 50 -4.52 6.65 7.38
N ASP A 51 -5.05 7.80 6.90
CA ASP A 51 -6.37 8.29 7.29
C ASP A 51 -7.52 7.47 6.71
N ARG A 52 -7.21 6.49 5.86
CA ARG A 52 -8.16 5.56 5.25
C ARG A 52 -8.58 4.49 6.26
N THR A 53 -9.85 4.13 6.22
CA THR A 53 -10.40 3.07 7.05
C THR A 53 -10.79 1.89 6.19
N PHE A 54 -10.42 0.70 6.63
CA PHE A 54 -10.71 -0.54 5.93
C PHE A 54 -11.67 -1.39 6.73
N TYR A 55 -12.62 -2.01 6.06
CA TYR A 55 -13.55 -2.97 6.64
C TYR A 55 -13.56 -4.25 5.79
N ARG A 56 -13.57 -5.40 6.44
CA ARG A 56 -13.96 -6.63 5.79
C ARG A 56 -15.48 -6.73 5.81
N LEU A 57 -16.07 -6.87 4.64
CA LEU A 57 -17.50 -7.04 4.45
C LEU A 57 -17.77 -8.53 4.23
N LEU A 58 -18.41 -9.18 5.21
CA LEU A 58 -18.76 -10.60 5.12
C LEU A 58 -20.20 -10.71 4.60
N THR A 59 -20.38 -11.55 3.59
CA THR A 59 -21.68 -11.96 3.06
C THR A 59 -21.96 -13.43 3.40
N SER A 60 -23.09 -13.97 2.95
CA SER A 60 -23.38 -15.41 3.09
C SER A 60 -22.48 -16.30 2.25
N GLU A 61 -21.86 -15.78 1.19
CA GLU A 61 -21.14 -16.58 0.19
C GLU A 61 -19.63 -16.28 0.15
N THR A 62 -19.26 -15.03 0.39
CA THR A 62 -17.87 -14.59 0.24
C THR A 62 -17.57 -13.33 1.06
N THR A 63 -16.34 -12.88 1.01
CA THR A 63 -15.88 -11.68 1.70
C THR A 63 -15.30 -10.64 0.72
N PHE A 64 -15.42 -9.37 1.08
CA PHE A 64 -14.86 -8.25 0.35
C PHE A 64 -14.11 -7.32 1.30
N VAL A 65 -13.27 -6.46 0.77
CA VAL A 65 -12.69 -5.35 1.51
C VAL A 65 -13.32 -4.05 1.04
N LEU A 66 -13.83 -3.27 1.96
CA LEU A 66 -14.30 -1.92 1.71
C LEU A 66 -13.30 -0.93 2.27
N LEU A 67 -12.75 -0.11 1.39
CA LEU A 67 -11.94 1.04 1.72
C LEU A 67 -12.84 2.26 1.78
N TRP A 68 -12.74 3.03 2.85
CA TRP A 68 -13.35 4.32 2.99
C TRP A 68 -12.31 5.38 3.35
N SER A 69 -12.42 6.54 2.70
CA SER A 69 -11.78 7.77 3.13
C SER A 69 -12.76 8.92 3.03
N PRO A 70 -12.67 9.95 3.88
CA PRO A 70 -13.52 11.13 3.73
C PRO A 70 -13.48 11.64 2.29
N PRO A 71 -14.65 11.99 1.70
CA PRO A 71 -14.69 12.62 0.39
C PRO A 71 -13.76 13.84 0.38
N ALA A 72 -12.83 13.86 -0.56
CA ALA A 72 -11.92 14.99 -0.71
C ALA A 72 -12.61 16.13 -1.49
N ASP A 73 -12.20 17.35 -1.21
CA ASP A 73 -12.59 18.52 -2.00
C ASP A 73 -12.27 18.28 -3.48
N ASN A 74 -12.99 18.97 -4.37
CA ASN A 74 -13.02 18.76 -5.83
C ASN A 74 -11.68 18.85 -6.59
N HIS A 75 -10.55 18.79 -5.91
CA HIS A 75 -9.22 18.73 -6.52
C HIS A 75 -8.89 17.28 -6.87
N SER A 76 -8.97 16.95 -8.13
CA SER A 76 -8.56 15.65 -8.67
C SER A 76 -7.10 15.69 -9.11
N PRO A 77 -6.40 14.56 -8.99
CA PRO A 77 -6.82 13.31 -8.36
C PRO A 77 -6.59 13.31 -6.84
N ASN A 78 -7.51 12.69 -6.10
CA ASN A 78 -7.28 12.35 -4.68
C ASN A 78 -6.64 10.96 -4.55
N GLU A 79 -6.35 10.53 -3.32
CA GLU A 79 -5.70 9.25 -3.07
C GLU A 79 -6.52 8.04 -3.55
N ASN A 80 -7.85 8.08 -3.43
CA ASN A 80 -8.72 7.02 -3.95
C ASN A 80 -8.79 7.03 -5.48
N ASP A 81 -8.80 8.21 -6.12
CA ASP A 81 -8.71 8.31 -7.58
C ASP A 81 -7.43 7.61 -8.08
N SER A 82 -6.29 7.91 -7.45
CA SER A 82 -5.01 7.27 -7.77
C SER A 82 -5.05 5.76 -7.50
N TYR A 83 -5.60 5.33 -6.36
CA TYR A 83 -5.74 3.92 -6.04
C TYR A 83 -6.50 3.17 -7.14
N VAL A 84 -7.66 3.68 -7.52
CA VAL A 84 -8.51 3.05 -8.54
C VAL A 84 -7.86 3.08 -9.93
N TYR A 85 -7.24 4.20 -10.29
CA TYR A 85 -6.53 4.30 -11.56
C TYR A 85 -5.35 3.32 -11.63
N MET A 86 -4.48 3.35 -10.62
CA MET A 86 -3.28 2.49 -10.58
C MET A 86 -3.66 1.01 -10.54
N GLY A 87 -4.65 0.64 -9.71
CA GLY A 87 -5.11 -0.75 -9.64
C GLY A 87 -5.61 -1.27 -10.98
N ARG A 88 -6.47 -0.52 -11.67
CA ARG A 88 -6.97 -0.89 -13.00
C ARG A 88 -5.88 -0.85 -14.07
N HIS A 89 -4.90 0.04 -13.93
CA HIS A 89 -3.75 0.09 -14.83
C HIS A 89 -2.87 -1.14 -14.67
N LEU A 90 -2.53 -1.51 -13.45
CA LEU A 90 -1.76 -2.71 -13.13
C LEU A 90 -2.48 -3.99 -13.58
N GLU A 91 -3.77 -4.10 -13.30
CA GLU A 91 -4.61 -5.23 -13.72
C GLU A 91 -4.61 -5.42 -15.25
N ARG A 92 -4.78 -4.33 -16.03
CA ARG A 92 -4.72 -4.37 -17.51
C ARG A 92 -3.37 -4.88 -18.04
N HIS A 93 -2.30 -4.70 -17.30
CA HIS A 93 -0.97 -5.24 -17.62
C HIS A 93 -0.74 -6.62 -16.99
N GLY A 94 -1.81 -7.25 -16.48
CA GLY A 94 -1.78 -8.59 -15.89
C GLY A 94 -0.99 -8.69 -14.60
N ILE A 95 -0.74 -7.58 -13.91
CA ILE A 95 -0.14 -7.59 -12.58
C ILE A 95 -1.21 -8.03 -11.57
N PRO A 96 -0.91 -9.00 -10.68
CA PRO A 96 -1.87 -9.45 -9.69
C PRO A 96 -2.07 -8.38 -8.61
N VAL A 97 -3.24 -7.76 -8.64
CA VAL A 97 -3.74 -6.78 -7.66
C VAL A 97 -5.15 -7.19 -7.25
N PRO A 98 -5.70 -6.69 -6.12
CA PRO A 98 -7.09 -6.96 -5.77
C PRO A 98 -8.03 -6.39 -6.84
N GLU A 99 -9.03 -7.16 -7.24
CA GLU A 99 -10.08 -6.71 -8.16
C GLU A 99 -10.87 -5.55 -7.52
N ILE A 100 -11.19 -4.54 -8.33
CA ILE A 100 -11.97 -3.37 -7.91
C ILE A 100 -13.40 -3.52 -8.43
N PHE A 101 -14.31 -3.94 -7.56
CA PHE A 101 -15.71 -4.18 -7.89
C PHE A 101 -16.56 -2.92 -7.98
N GLY A 102 -16.17 -1.84 -7.25
CA GLY A 102 -16.90 -0.59 -7.24
C GLY A 102 -16.07 0.57 -6.74
N TYR A 103 -16.37 1.77 -7.26
CA TYR A 103 -15.79 3.03 -6.81
C TYR A 103 -16.87 4.13 -6.80
N TRP A 104 -17.15 4.65 -5.63
CA TRP A 104 -18.11 5.74 -5.40
C TRP A 104 -17.36 6.94 -4.85
N ARG A 105 -16.90 7.77 -5.79
CA ARG A 105 -15.99 8.89 -5.50
C ARG A 105 -16.58 9.87 -4.49
N ASP A 106 -17.84 10.25 -4.67
CA ASP A 106 -18.53 11.23 -3.83
C ASP A 106 -18.80 10.72 -2.41
N GLU A 107 -18.75 9.41 -2.20
CA GLU A 107 -18.89 8.76 -0.89
C GLU A 107 -17.52 8.35 -0.29
N GLY A 108 -16.45 8.52 -1.05
CA GLY A 108 -15.11 8.09 -0.65
C GLY A 108 -14.95 6.57 -0.50
N LEU A 109 -15.73 5.78 -1.27
CA LEU A 109 -15.82 4.32 -1.13
C LEU A 109 -15.15 3.58 -2.29
N VAL A 110 -14.39 2.54 -1.97
CA VAL A 110 -13.89 1.55 -2.94
C VAL A 110 -14.18 0.14 -2.42
N LEU A 111 -14.84 -0.69 -3.24
CA LEU A 111 -15.09 -2.11 -2.94
C LEU A 111 -14.08 -2.98 -3.66
N LEU A 112 -13.39 -3.82 -2.92
CA LEU A 112 -12.23 -4.60 -3.37
C LEU A 112 -12.42 -6.09 -3.12
N GLU A 113 -11.68 -6.89 -3.87
CA GLU A 113 -11.45 -8.30 -3.56
C GLU A 113 -10.80 -8.44 -2.18
N ASP A 114 -11.28 -9.40 -1.38
CA ASP A 114 -10.63 -9.80 -0.14
C ASP A 114 -9.52 -10.82 -0.43
N LEU A 115 -8.29 -10.40 -0.23
CA LEU A 115 -7.11 -11.24 -0.39
C LEU A 115 -6.75 -12.04 0.89
N GLY A 116 -7.56 -11.94 1.93
CA GLY A 116 -7.28 -12.56 3.23
C GLY A 116 -6.43 -11.66 4.13
N SER A 117 -5.55 -12.27 4.92
CA SER A 117 -4.73 -11.57 5.92
C SER A 117 -3.27 -12.01 5.94
N VAL A 118 -2.83 -12.80 4.96
CA VAL A 118 -1.46 -13.32 4.93
C VAL A 118 -0.60 -12.43 4.03
N HIS A 119 0.42 -11.82 4.60
CA HIS A 119 1.42 -11.05 3.87
C HIS A 119 2.67 -11.89 3.60
N LEU A 120 3.48 -11.50 2.63
CA LEU A 120 4.77 -12.14 2.38
C LEU A 120 5.65 -12.13 3.64
N GLN A 121 5.60 -11.06 4.43
CA GLN A 121 6.26 -10.96 5.73
C GLN A 121 5.91 -12.15 6.64
N ASP A 122 4.63 -12.53 6.74
CA ASP A 122 4.19 -13.63 7.60
C ASP A 122 4.77 -14.96 7.11
N VAL A 123 4.81 -15.14 5.78
CA VAL A 123 5.39 -16.35 5.19
C VAL A 123 6.91 -16.41 5.39
N VAL A 124 7.62 -15.28 5.36
CA VAL A 124 9.06 -15.26 5.68
C VAL A 124 9.31 -15.71 7.11
N HIS A 125 8.47 -15.31 8.07
CA HIS A 125 8.63 -15.65 9.47
C HIS A 125 8.21 -17.09 9.82
N THR A 126 7.28 -17.68 9.07
CA THR A 126 6.64 -18.96 9.45
C THR A 126 6.78 -20.07 8.42
N GLY A 127 7.12 -19.72 7.18
CA GLY A 127 7.18 -20.64 6.05
C GLY A 127 8.50 -21.40 5.95
N SER A 128 8.52 -22.39 5.08
CA SER A 128 9.76 -23.11 4.75
C SER A 128 10.64 -22.31 3.76
N ALA A 129 11.96 -22.52 3.77
CA ALA A 129 12.88 -21.85 2.86
C ALA A 129 12.51 -22.01 1.38
N PRO A 130 12.09 -23.18 0.86
CA PRO A 130 11.63 -23.30 -0.53
C PRO A 130 10.36 -22.49 -0.83
N GLN A 131 9.46 -22.35 0.14
CA GLN A 131 8.25 -21.55 -0.02
C GLN A 131 8.60 -20.06 -0.10
N VAL A 132 9.46 -19.59 0.79
CA VAL A 132 9.94 -18.19 0.78
C VAL A 132 10.66 -17.89 -0.53
N GLU A 133 11.60 -18.74 -0.94
CA GLU A 133 12.33 -18.60 -2.21
C GLU A 133 11.36 -18.54 -3.42
N GLY A 134 10.36 -19.41 -3.45
CA GLY A 134 9.35 -19.43 -4.52
C GLY A 134 8.55 -18.14 -4.59
N LEU A 135 8.18 -17.55 -3.44
CA LEU A 135 7.43 -16.29 -3.39
C LEU A 135 8.32 -15.07 -3.74
N TYR A 136 9.60 -15.06 -3.34
CA TYR A 136 10.51 -13.98 -3.76
C TYR A 136 10.81 -14.02 -5.27
N LYS A 137 10.90 -15.20 -5.87
CA LYS A 137 10.96 -15.31 -7.34
C LYS A 137 9.71 -14.75 -8.01
N GLN A 138 8.51 -15.05 -7.48
CA GLN A 138 7.27 -14.43 -7.96
C GLN A 138 7.29 -12.91 -7.77
N ALA A 139 7.77 -12.41 -6.63
CA ALA A 139 7.88 -10.97 -6.37
C ALA A 139 8.81 -10.28 -7.38
N ALA A 140 9.96 -10.87 -7.67
CA ALA A 140 10.89 -10.36 -8.68
C ALA A 140 10.26 -10.34 -10.08
N ASP A 141 9.57 -11.41 -10.48
CA ASP A 141 8.88 -11.48 -11.76
C ASP A 141 7.76 -10.43 -11.87
N VAL A 142 7.00 -10.23 -10.80
CA VAL A 142 5.96 -9.21 -10.72
C VAL A 142 6.57 -7.82 -10.80
N LEU A 143 7.66 -7.55 -10.08
CA LEU A 143 8.36 -6.27 -10.11
C LEU A 143 8.87 -5.93 -11.52
N ILE A 144 9.52 -6.88 -12.20
CA ILE A 144 9.98 -6.70 -13.59
C ILE A 144 8.80 -6.33 -14.49
N ARG A 145 7.65 -6.99 -14.35
CA ARG A 145 6.46 -6.70 -15.15
C ARG A 145 5.88 -5.33 -14.82
N ILE A 146 5.85 -4.93 -13.55
CA ILE A 146 5.45 -3.58 -13.14
C ILE A 146 6.36 -2.55 -13.82
N GLN A 147 7.67 -2.70 -13.69
CA GLN A 147 8.63 -1.74 -14.23
C GLN A 147 8.64 -1.66 -15.75
N VAL A 148 8.53 -2.80 -16.43
CA VAL A 148 8.63 -2.85 -17.91
C VAL A 148 7.26 -2.67 -18.57
N GLN A 149 6.28 -3.49 -18.18
CA GLN A 149 5.00 -3.53 -18.88
C GLN A 149 4.06 -2.42 -18.40
N ALA A 150 3.92 -2.22 -17.09
CA ALA A 150 3.03 -1.20 -16.56
C ALA A 150 3.61 0.23 -16.67
N SER A 151 4.86 0.41 -17.07
CA SER A 151 5.38 1.73 -17.46
C SER A 151 4.77 2.25 -18.74
N GLU A 152 4.31 1.34 -19.62
CA GLU A 152 3.64 1.71 -20.86
C GLU A 152 2.25 2.26 -20.60
N GLY A 153 1.96 3.44 -21.12
CA GLY A 153 0.66 4.09 -21.00
C GLY A 153 0.32 4.59 -19.57
N LEU A 154 1.28 4.63 -18.65
CA LEU A 154 1.06 5.24 -17.33
C LEU A 154 0.79 6.74 -17.47
N ASP A 155 -0.42 7.15 -17.12
CA ASP A 155 -0.80 8.56 -17.02
C ASP A 155 -0.41 9.10 -15.63
N THR A 156 0.70 9.81 -15.57
CA THR A 156 1.19 10.42 -14.33
C THR A 156 0.32 11.58 -13.83
N GLY A 157 -0.60 12.09 -14.64
CA GLY A 157 -1.62 13.05 -14.22
C GLY A 157 -2.63 12.46 -13.24
N GLN A 158 -2.66 11.13 -13.07
CA GLN A 158 -3.50 10.42 -12.11
C GLN A 158 -2.80 10.16 -10.76
N CYS A 159 -1.57 10.59 -10.59
CA CYS A 159 -0.89 10.54 -9.30
C CYS A 159 -1.47 11.62 -8.35
N PHE A 160 -1.91 11.22 -7.17
CA PHE A 160 -2.51 12.16 -6.19
C PHE A 160 -1.49 13.09 -5.54
N ASP A 161 -0.23 12.71 -5.56
CA ASP A 161 0.90 13.49 -5.07
C ASP A 161 1.75 13.96 -6.28
N THR A 162 3.04 13.74 -6.29
CA THR A 162 3.91 14.13 -7.39
C THR A 162 4.04 13.03 -8.44
N PRO A 163 4.09 13.38 -9.74
CA PRO A 163 4.15 12.40 -10.83
C PRO A 163 5.50 11.68 -10.95
N LEU A 164 6.55 12.27 -10.38
CA LEU A 164 7.93 11.80 -10.51
C LEU A 164 8.61 11.65 -9.14
N TYR A 165 9.48 10.66 -9.05
CA TYR A 165 10.45 10.55 -7.96
C TYR A 165 11.61 11.51 -8.27
N SER A 166 11.44 12.76 -7.86
CA SER A 166 12.39 13.87 -8.14
C SER A 166 13.31 14.14 -6.95
N PRO A 167 14.42 14.87 -7.13
CA PRO A 167 15.26 15.31 -6.01
C PRO A 167 14.48 16.08 -4.94
N ASP A 168 13.57 16.95 -5.35
CA ASP A 168 12.69 17.69 -4.42
C ASP A 168 11.78 16.74 -3.62
N PHE A 169 11.21 15.73 -4.29
CA PHE A 169 10.41 14.71 -3.60
C PHE A 169 11.23 13.95 -2.56
N VAL A 170 12.41 13.46 -2.93
CA VAL A 170 13.33 12.75 -2.02
C VAL A 170 13.70 13.64 -0.83
N MET A 171 14.04 14.90 -1.10
CA MET A 171 14.41 15.86 -0.05
C MET A 171 13.26 16.08 0.94
N GLU A 172 12.05 16.42 0.43
CA GLU A 172 10.93 16.84 1.28
C GLU A 172 10.19 15.68 1.96
N ARG A 173 10.06 14.54 1.27
CA ARG A 173 9.25 13.42 1.74
C ARG A 173 10.05 12.32 2.44
N GLU A 174 11.32 12.16 2.10
CA GLU A 174 12.13 11.06 2.64
C GLU A 174 13.23 11.57 3.57
N LEU A 175 14.09 12.46 3.10
CA LEU A 175 15.24 12.90 3.88
C LEU A 175 14.88 13.84 5.04
N ARG A 176 13.92 14.77 4.84
CA ARG A 176 13.42 15.60 5.96
C ARG A 176 12.68 14.75 7.00
N TYR A 177 11.88 13.78 6.54
CA TYR A 177 11.19 12.85 7.44
C TYR A 177 12.20 11.99 8.20
N PHE A 178 13.18 11.40 7.52
CA PHE A 178 14.28 10.66 8.14
C PHE A 178 15.02 11.51 9.19
N TYR A 179 15.41 12.72 8.83
CA TYR A 179 16.10 13.63 9.73
C TYR A 179 15.24 13.94 10.97
N GLN A 180 13.98 14.29 10.79
CA GLN A 180 13.11 14.66 11.88
C GLN A 180 12.78 13.45 12.77
N SER A 181 12.23 12.39 12.18
CA SER A 181 11.68 11.27 12.95
C SER A 181 12.76 10.35 13.49
N PHE A 182 13.82 10.10 12.73
CA PHE A 182 14.87 9.16 13.15
C PHE A 182 16.04 9.88 13.82
N VAL A 183 16.65 10.87 13.16
CA VAL A 183 17.87 11.50 13.68
C VAL A 183 17.58 12.32 14.93
N ARG A 184 16.55 13.17 14.88
CA ARG A 184 16.21 14.05 16.01
C ARG A 184 15.37 13.38 17.08
N ASP A 185 14.24 12.77 16.68
CA ASP A 185 13.23 12.30 17.64
C ASP A 185 13.61 10.94 18.23
N ALA A 186 14.03 9.96 17.42
CA ALA A 186 14.37 8.62 17.89
C ALA A 186 15.77 8.55 18.51
N LEU A 187 16.81 9.14 17.85
CA LEU A 187 18.19 9.09 18.32
C LEU A 187 18.56 10.25 19.26
N GLY A 188 17.77 11.33 19.31
CA GLY A 188 18.05 12.52 20.12
C GLY A 188 19.30 13.30 19.67
N VAL A 189 19.75 13.11 18.43
CA VAL A 189 20.94 13.78 17.90
C VAL A 189 20.65 15.24 17.65
N LYS A 190 21.44 16.12 18.26
CA LYS A 190 21.31 17.58 18.13
C LYS A 190 22.25 18.10 17.02
N ILE A 191 21.86 17.87 15.80
CA ILE A 191 22.49 18.44 14.61
C ILE A 191 21.47 19.39 13.93
N ALA A 192 21.90 20.56 13.49
CA ALA A 192 21.00 21.48 12.79
C ALA A 192 20.85 21.06 11.32
N TRP A 193 19.69 21.39 10.72
CA TRP A 193 19.40 21.00 9.35
C TRP A 193 20.44 21.54 8.35
N ASP A 194 20.84 22.79 8.51
CA ASP A 194 21.83 23.47 7.67
C ASP A 194 23.21 22.79 7.66
N GLN A 195 23.50 21.98 8.68
CA GLN A 195 24.76 21.22 8.78
C GLN A 195 24.75 19.91 7.94
N VAL A 196 23.57 19.48 7.46
CA VAL A 196 23.41 18.25 6.68
C VAL A 196 22.72 18.46 5.33
N GLU A 197 22.23 19.69 5.07
CA GLU A 197 21.42 19.99 3.90
C GLU A 197 22.16 19.77 2.57
N ASP A 198 23.45 20.14 2.51
CA ASP A 198 24.25 19.96 1.30
C ASP A 198 24.45 18.47 0.97
N GLU A 199 24.77 17.63 1.97
CA GLU A 199 24.92 16.19 1.80
C GLU A 199 23.59 15.53 1.44
N PHE A 200 22.50 15.98 2.05
CA PHE A 200 21.16 15.45 1.73
C PHE A 200 20.72 15.89 0.33
N SER A 201 21.06 17.09 -0.10
CA SER A 201 20.82 17.55 -1.48
C SER A 201 21.55 16.69 -2.49
N LEU A 202 22.82 16.42 -2.24
CA LEU A 202 23.60 15.50 -3.09
C LEU A 202 23.05 14.09 -3.10
N LEU A 203 22.59 13.59 -1.94
CA LEU A 203 21.96 12.27 -1.85
C LEU A 203 20.64 12.23 -2.63
N ALA A 204 19.79 13.28 -2.51
CA ALA A 204 18.54 13.39 -3.25
C ALA A 204 18.76 13.39 -4.76
N GLU A 205 19.74 14.18 -5.25
CA GLU A 205 20.10 14.20 -6.67
C GLU A 205 20.55 12.83 -7.18
N ARG A 206 21.34 12.10 -6.38
CA ARG A 206 21.83 10.77 -6.76
C ARG A 206 20.73 9.74 -6.73
N ALA A 207 19.87 9.74 -5.70
CA ALA A 207 18.78 8.79 -5.53
C ALA A 207 17.70 8.95 -6.60
N ALA A 208 17.40 10.21 -6.98
CA ALA A 208 16.39 10.51 -8.01
C ALA A 208 16.96 10.53 -9.44
N ARG A 209 18.26 10.24 -9.60
CA ARG A 209 18.86 10.22 -10.94
C ARG A 209 18.29 9.07 -11.75
N VAL A 210 17.47 9.42 -12.73
CA VAL A 210 16.87 8.47 -13.66
C VAL A 210 17.56 8.63 -15.01
N GLU A 211 18.10 7.52 -15.53
CA GLU A 211 18.44 7.42 -16.93
C GLU A 211 17.16 7.04 -17.70
N GLU A 212 16.83 7.76 -18.75
CA GLU A 212 15.65 7.42 -19.56
C GLU A 212 15.76 5.99 -20.15
N PRO A 213 14.67 5.19 -20.13
CA PRO A 213 13.31 5.53 -19.71
C PRO A 213 13.08 5.45 -18.20
N SER A 214 12.24 6.35 -17.68
CA SER A 214 11.75 6.30 -16.31
C SER A 214 10.70 5.19 -16.15
N PHE A 215 10.82 4.38 -15.12
CA PHE A 215 10.01 3.19 -14.88
C PHE A 215 8.80 3.48 -13.99
N PHE A 216 7.79 2.60 -14.06
CA PHE A 216 6.76 2.57 -13.02
C PHE A 216 7.43 2.21 -11.69
N LEU A 217 7.27 3.08 -10.69
CA LEU A 217 7.75 2.93 -9.34
C LEU A 217 6.55 2.73 -8.42
N HIS A 218 6.50 1.59 -7.73
CA HIS A 218 5.48 1.33 -6.71
C HIS A 218 5.73 2.18 -5.46
N ARG A 219 6.99 2.40 -5.10
CA ARG A 219 7.55 3.14 -3.99
C ARG A 219 7.61 2.34 -2.67
N ASP A 220 6.64 1.51 -2.39
CA ASP A 220 6.55 0.72 -1.17
C ASP A 220 6.45 -0.79 -1.47
N PHE A 221 7.28 -1.29 -2.42
CA PHE A 221 7.29 -2.70 -2.84
C PHE A 221 8.05 -3.58 -1.85
N GLN A 222 7.45 -3.80 -0.69
CA GLN A 222 8.00 -4.52 0.44
C GLN A 222 7.07 -5.64 0.91
N SER A 223 7.56 -6.55 1.76
CA SER A 223 6.84 -7.77 2.15
C SER A 223 5.49 -7.53 2.82
N ARG A 224 5.27 -6.38 3.42
CA ARG A 224 3.96 -5.97 3.99
C ARG A 224 2.93 -5.61 2.93
N ASN A 225 3.37 -5.16 1.76
CA ASN A 225 2.50 -4.74 0.66
C ASN A 225 2.39 -5.82 -0.43
N LEU A 226 2.83 -7.04 -0.12
CA LEU A 226 2.69 -8.23 -0.94
C LEU A 226 1.84 -9.25 -0.19
N MET A 227 0.59 -9.42 -0.62
CA MET A 227 -0.34 -10.40 -0.04
C MET A 227 -0.14 -11.77 -0.67
N VAL A 228 -0.37 -12.83 0.11
CA VAL A 228 -0.28 -14.22 -0.36
C VAL A 228 -1.65 -14.88 -0.24
N LYS A 229 -2.26 -15.20 -1.37
CA LYS A 229 -3.53 -15.93 -1.45
C LYS A 229 -3.36 -17.19 -2.30
N GLU A 230 -3.59 -18.36 -1.72
CA GLU A 230 -3.48 -19.64 -2.41
C GLU A 230 -2.12 -19.87 -3.11
N GLY A 231 -1.03 -19.42 -2.46
CA GLY A 231 0.34 -19.55 -2.99
C GLY A 231 0.72 -18.56 -4.11
N ARG A 232 -0.13 -17.58 -4.39
CA ARG A 232 0.11 -16.51 -5.38
C ARG A 232 0.30 -15.18 -4.68
N LEU A 233 1.20 -14.35 -5.23
CA LEU A 233 1.41 -12.98 -4.76
C LEU A 233 0.42 -12.01 -5.41
N TYR A 234 -0.02 -11.04 -4.60
CA TYR A 234 -0.80 -9.88 -5.01
C TYR A 234 -0.17 -8.61 -4.45
N VAL A 235 -0.14 -7.57 -5.25
CA VAL A 235 0.42 -6.27 -4.87
C VAL A 235 -0.70 -5.38 -4.35
N ILE A 236 -0.48 -4.74 -3.20
CA ILE A 236 -1.40 -3.76 -2.60
C ILE A 236 -0.66 -2.46 -2.31
N ASP A 237 -1.38 -1.42 -1.90
CA ASP A 237 -0.83 -0.12 -1.48
C ASP A 237 -0.11 0.66 -2.61
N PHE A 238 -0.63 0.53 -3.82
CA PHE A 238 -0.03 1.08 -5.05
C PHE A 238 -0.49 2.51 -5.40
N GLN A 239 -1.31 3.18 -4.58
CA GLN A 239 -1.79 4.53 -4.88
C GLN A 239 -0.66 5.58 -4.91
N GLY A 240 0.42 5.34 -4.17
CA GLY A 240 1.61 6.20 -4.15
C GLY A 240 2.52 6.05 -5.36
N SER A 241 2.14 5.21 -6.32
CA SER A 241 2.96 4.92 -7.52
C SER A 241 3.15 6.14 -8.39
N ARG A 242 4.31 6.19 -9.05
CA ARG A 242 4.75 7.28 -9.93
C ARG A 242 5.80 6.80 -10.91
N LYS A 243 6.45 7.70 -11.65
CA LYS A 243 7.65 7.37 -12.41
C LYS A 243 8.91 7.60 -11.59
N GLY A 244 9.88 6.68 -11.69
CA GLY A 244 11.14 6.77 -10.95
C GLY A 244 12.18 5.74 -11.36
N PRO A 245 13.26 5.63 -10.57
CA PRO A 245 14.35 4.69 -10.82
C PRO A 245 13.94 3.24 -10.52
N SER A 246 14.31 2.31 -11.40
CA SER A 246 13.99 0.88 -11.23
C SER A 246 14.63 0.25 -9.98
N GLN A 247 15.73 0.79 -9.51
CA GLN A 247 16.48 0.26 -8.37
C GLN A 247 15.74 0.44 -7.04
N TYR A 248 14.85 1.41 -6.93
CA TYR A 248 14.17 1.75 -5.68
C TYR A 248 13.32 0.59 -5.15
N ASP A 249 12.39 0.10 -5.96
CA ASP A 249 11.51 -1.01 -5.54
C ASP A 249 12.27 -2.31 -5.34
N LEU A 250 13.34 -2.54 -6.11
CA LEU A 250 14.21 -3.69 -5.90
C LEU A 250 14.94 -3.60 -4.55
N ALA A 251 15.43 -2.42 -4.20
CA ALA A 251 16.03 -2.18 -2.89
C ALA A 251 15.01 -2.33 -1.76
N ALA A 252 13.78 -1.82 -1.94
CA ALA A 252 12.70 -1.97 -0.97
C ALA A 252 12.35 -3.45 -0.71
N LEU A 253 12.38 -4.30 -1.76
CA LEU A 253 12.14 -5.74 -1.63
C LEU A 253 13.29 -6.48 -0.94
N LEU A 254 14.55 -6.18 -1.30
CA LEU A 254 15.72 -6.94 -0.84
C LEU A 254 16.26 -6.44 0.49
N LEU A 255 16.12 -5.15 0.79
CA LEU A 255 16.58 -4.52 2.03
C LEU A 255 15.41 -4.22 2.99
N ASP A 256 14.32 -4.95 2.84
CA ASP A 256 13.09 -4.81 3.62
C ASP A 256 13.37 -4.93 5.13
N PRO A 257 13.14 -3.86 5.93
CA PRO A 257 13.42 -3.87 7.36
C PRO A 257 12.50 -4.77 8.18
N TYR A 258 11.39 -5.23 7.60
CA TYR A 258 10.40 -6.06 8.28
C TYR A 258 10.74 -7.55 8.24
N VAL A 259 11.69 -7.94 7.42
CA VAL A 259 12.12 -9.34 7.27
C VAL A 259 13.64 -9.45 7.23
N GLN A 260 14.15 -10.59 7.67
CA GLN A 260 15.54 -10.96 7.46
C GLN A 260 15.59 -12.08 6.43
N LEU A 261 15.99 -11.75 5.22
CA LEU A 261 16.13 -12.75 4.18
C LEU A 261 17.28 -13.72 4.54
N PRO A 262 17.06 -15.03 4.42
CA PRO A 262 18.13 -15.98 4.57
C PRO A 262 19.13 -15.86 3.42
N GLU A 263 20.44 -15.97 3.72
CA GLU A 263 21.40 -16.22 2.64
C GLU A 263 21.06 -17.57 1.96
N PRO A 264 21.01 -17.67 0.65
CA PRO A 264 21.55 -16.76 -0.36
C PRO A 264 20.49 -15.86 -1.05
N LEU A 265 19.36 -15.57 -0.43
CA LEU A 265 18.29 -14.76 -1.02
C LEU A 265 18.50 -13.24 -0.85
N ALA A 266 19.42 -12.85 0.03
CA ALA A 266 19.74 -11.44 0.28
C ALA A 266 20.77 -10.87 -0.69
#